data_c80519c46ed0f32bfaf4aa8ad9e7aeb4
#
_entry.id   c80519c46ed0f32bfaf4aa8ad9e7aeb4
#
_cell.length_a   1.000
_cell.length_b   1.000
_cell.length_c   1.000
_cell.angle_alpha   90.00
_cell.angle_beta   90.00
_cell.angle_gamma   90.00
#
_symmetry.space_group_name_H-M   'P 1'
#
loop_
_entity.id
_entity.type
_entity.pdbx_description
1 polymer ?
#
loop_
_entity_poly.entity_id
_entity_poly.type
_entity_poly.pdbx_seq_one_letter_code
_entity_poly.pdbx_strand_id
1 'polypeptide(L)'
;MAHGYHAVSLARLFLNAGQQPVRVTGRSWTEKIIETDSRWGAVHNGALVEKTLQQHTLEFAGGGTAFLDFNGVQYHSYLRSTHTSVQGERGELFDDTLRCLDAVGEPVCRLLTPLPDPLAAAAAQAGLNEDETAIACFLDRMQGYLAGGAEVYPLADALQDAYLALLMERALAAGQLLESTPQPWNTAEE
;
A
#
# COMPACT_ATOMS: atom_id res chain seq x y z
N MET A 1 -2.53 -13.16 3.82
CA MET A 1 -2.97 -11.80 3.37
C MET A 1 -2.66 -11.64 1.88
N ALA A 2 -3.64 -11.87 1.00
CA ALA A 2 -3.40 -11.91 -0.45
C ALA A 2 -2.91 -10.56 -1.06
N HIS A 3 -3.08 -9.44 -0.36
CA HIS A 3 -2.73 -8.09 -0.85
C HIS A 3 -1.76 -7.33 0.07
N GLY A 4 -1.13 -8.00 1.02
CA GLY A 4 -0.21 -7.36 1.97
C GLY A 4 0.98 -6.65 1.31
N TYR A 5 1.45 -7.17 0.18
CA TYR A 5 2.55 -6.58 -0.56
C TYR A 5 2.25 -5.17 -1.10
N HIS A 6 1.01 -4.85 -1.45
CA HIS A 6 0.64 -3.48 -1.88
C HIS A 6 0.81 -2.48 -0.73
N ALA A 7 0.34 -2.83 0.47
CA ALA A 7 0.49 -1.96 1.63
C ALA A 7 1.97 -1.80 2.04
N VAL A 8 2.74 -2.88 1.95
CA VAL A 8 4.20 -2.86 2.18
C VAL A 8 4.90 -1.96 1.18
N SER A 9 4.58 -2.10 -0.12
CA SER A 9 5.15 -1.28 -1.19
C SER A 9 4.90 0.22 -0.94
N LEU A 10 3.67 0.60 -0.61
CA LEU A 10 3.32 1.98 -0.27
C LEU A 10 4.09 2.48 0.97
N ALA A 11 4.15 1.68 2.03
CA ALA A 11 4.89 2.04 3.24
C ALA A 11 6.38 2.28 2.94
N ARG A 12 7.01 1.38 2.18
CA ARG A 12 8.42 1.52 1.78
C ARG A 12 8.64 2.75 0.91
N LEU A 13 7.72 3.03 -0.02
CA LEU A 13 7.78 4.20 -0.87
C LEU A 13 7.72 5.50 -0.05
N PHE A 14 6.71 5.65 0.80
CA PHE A 14 6.52 6.87 1.59
C PHE A 14 7.63 7.11 2.62
N LEU A 15 8.19 6.05 3.18
CA LEU A 15 9.29 6.12 4.15
C LEU A 15 10.68 6.14 3.49
N ASN A 16 10.75 6.06 2.16
CA ASN A 16 12.01 5.90 1.42
C ASN A 16 12.88 4.79 2.01
N ALA A 17 12.25 3.67 2.34
CA ALA A 17 12.87 2.66 3.19
C ALA A 17 13.82 1.71 2.44
N GLY A 18 13.75 1.66 1.11
CA GLY A 18 14.60 0.78 0.31
C GLY A 18 14.53 -0.67 0.79
N GLN A 19 15.69 -1.31 0.95
CA GLN A 19 15.83 -2.71 1.38
C GLN A 19 16.39 -2.84 2.81
N GLN A 20 16.23 -1.79 3.63
CA GLN A 20 16.75 -1.79 5.00
C GLN A 20 16.09 -2.86 5.88
N PRO A 21 16.74 -3.25 7.00
CA PRO A 21 16.17 -4.17 7.97
C PRO A 21 14.85 -3.64 8.57
N VAL A 22 13.92 -4.56 8.82
CA VAL A 22 12.58 -4.25 9.33
C VAL A 22 12.24 -5.17 10.49
N ARG A 23 11.67 -4.62 11.55
CA ARG A 23 11.06 -5.36 12.65
C ARG A 23 9.54 -5.37 12.43
N VAL A 24 8.94 -6.54 12.54
CA VAL A 24 7.53 -6.74 12.22
C VAL A 24 6.81 -7.36 13.39
N THR A 25 5.68 -6.78 13.78
CA THR A 25 4.70 -7.39 14.69
C THR A 25 3.33 -7.44 14.02
N GLY A 26 2.48 -8.35 14.50
CA GLY A 26 1.11 -8.45 14.01
C GLY A 26 0.16 -8.97 15.08
N ARG A 27 -1.10 -8.57 14.97
CA ARG A 27 -2.20 -9.12 15.75
C ARG A 27 -3.43 -9.33 14.89
N SER A 28 -4.26 -10.30 15.25
CA SER A 28 -5.57 -10.49 14.64
C SER A 28 -6.63 -10.68 15.72
N TRP A 29 -7.86 -10.32 15.36
CA TRP A 29 -9.03 -10.57 16.18
C TRP A 29 -10.25 -10.72 15.28
N THR A 30 -11.33 -11.24 15.81
CA THR A 30 -12.58 -11.45 15.09
C THR A 30 -13.64 -10.48 15.59
N GLU A 31 -14.34 -9.83 14.69
CA GLU A 31 -15.42 -8.90 14.96
C GLU A 31 -16.65 -9.26 14.13
N LYS A 32 -17.83 -8.90 14.66
CA LYS A 32 -19.07 -8.94 13.90
C LYS A 32 -19.28 -7.57 13.25
N ILE A 33 -19.30 -7.56 11.94
CA ILE A 33 -19.45 -6.34 11.16
C ILE A 33 -20.54 -6.52 10.12
N ILE A 34 -21.17 -5.40 9.72
CA ILE A 34 -22.10 -5.43 8.59
C ILE A 34 -21.33 -5.68 7.31
N GLU A 35 -21.68 -6.75 6.61
CA GLU A 35 -21.16 -6.99 5.27
C GLU A 35 -21.76 -6.01 4.28
N THR A 36 -20.94 -5.48 3.42
CA THR A 36 -21.33 -4.52 2.39
C THR A 36 -20.90 -5.04 1.03
N ASP A 37 -21.17 -4.28 0.00
CA ASP A 37 -20.75 -4.61 -1.37
C ASP A 37 -19.27 -4.95 -1.45
N SER A 38 -18.96 -5.86 -2.33
CA SER A 38 -17.62 -6.25 -2.67
C SER A 38 -17.48 -6.38 -4.20
N ARG A 39 -16.26 -6.58 -4.69
CA ARG A 39 -16.04 -6.89 -6.12
C ARG A 39 -16.77 -8.15 -6.60
N TRP A 40 -17.24 -8.99 -5.68
CA TRP A 40 -17.95 -10.25 -5.98
C TRP A 40 -19.46 -10.10 -5.99
N GLY A 41 -19.96 -8.93 -5.74
CA GLY A 41 -21.39 -8.61 -5.78
C GLY A 41 -21.86 -7.75 -4.61
N ALA A 42 -23.09 -7.27 -4.76
CA ALA A 42 -23.78 -6.49 -3.76
C ALA A 42 -24.43 -7.40 -2.73
N VAL A 43 -24.27 -7.09 -1.46
CA VAL A 43 -24.89 -7.82 -0.36
C VAL A 43 -26.13 -7.10 0.15
N HIS A 44 -26.10 -5.81 0.37
CA HIS A 44 -27.16 -4.86 0.76
C HIS A 44 -28.20 -5.39 1.78
N ASN A 45 -27.87 -6.44 2.51
CA ASN A 45 -28.82 -7.11 3.41
C ASN A 45 -28.65 -6.69 4.89
N GLY A 46 -27.62 -5.89 5.19
CA GLY A 46 -27.32 -5.45 6.55
C GLY A 46 -26.94 -6.59 7.50
N ALA A 47 -26.61 -7.78 6.99
CA ALA A 47 -26.27 -8.92 7.81
C ALA A 47 -24.96 -8.68 8.58
N LEU A 48 -24.93 -9.10 9.86
CA LEU A 48 -23.73 -9.17 10.64
C LEU A 48 -23.01 -10.48 10.32
N VAL A 49 -21.76 -10.37 9.91
CA VAL A 49 -20.87 -11.51 9.63
C VAL A 49 -19.62 -11.43 10.48
N GLU A 50 -19.08 -12.58 10.88
CA GLU A 50 -17.77 -12.64 11.51
C GLU A 50 -16.67 -12.43 10.49
N LYS A 51 -15.79 -11.48 10.75
CA LYS A 51 -14.59 -11.22 9.94
C LYS A 51 -13.37 -11.11 10.82
N THR A 52 -12.27 -11.65 10.32
CA THR A 52 -10.96 -11.49 10.95
C THR A 52 -10.34 -10.18 10.49
N LEU A 53 -9.99 -9.35 11.45
CA LEU A 53 -9.27 -8.11 11.28
C LEU A 53 -7.81 -8.37 11.61
N GLN A 54 -6.91 -7.71 10.90
CA GLN A 54 -5.46 -7.85 11.10
C GLN A 54 -4.83 -6.48 11.17
N GLN A 55 -3.86 -6.32 12.05
CA GLN A 55 -3.05 -5.12 12.18
C GLN A 55 -1.58 -5.52 12.26
N HIS A 56 -0.74 -4.81 11.53
CA HIS A 56 0.70 -5.02 11.53
C HIS A 56 1.42 -3.70 11.80
N THR A 57 2.58 -3.81 12.44
CA THR A 57 3.52 -2.71 12.61
C THR A 57 4.83 -3.11 11.97
N LEU A 58 5.38 -2.24 11.13
CA LEU A 58 6.68 -2.36 10.49
C LEU A 58 7.57 -1.20 10.98
N GLU A 59 8.63 -1.51 11.69
CA GLU A 59 9.63 -0.54 12.14
C GLU A 59 10.88 -0.68 11.28
N PHE A 60 11.23 0.37 10.55
CA PHE A 60 12.36 0.37 9.61
C PHE A 60 13.63 0.86 10.30
N ALA A 61 14.76 0.19 10.07
CA ALA A 61 16.02 0.48 10.77
C ALA A 61 16.57 1.90 10.50
N GLY A 62 16.33 2.46 9.32
CA GLY A 62 16.69 3.83 8.96
C GLY A 62 15.74 4.89 9.53
N GLY A 63 14.75 4.49 10.30
CA GLY A 63 13.70 5.33 10.86
C GLY A 63 12.37 5.17 10.12
N GLY A 64 11.31 5.62 10.78
CA GLY A 64 9.95 5.47 10.30
C GLY A 64 9.27 4.18 10.74
N THR A 65 7.96 4.30 10.96
CA THR A 65 7.10 3.17 11.34
C THR A 65 5.84 3.20 10.51
N ALA A 66 5.45 2.06 9.96
CA ALA A 66 4.20 1.88 9.27
C ALA A 66 3.24 1.05 10.11
N PHE A 67 1.99 1.49 10.17
CA PHE A 67 0.87 0.74 10.75
C PHE A 67 -0.06 0.33 9.61
N LEU A 68 -0.22 -0.96 9.43
CA LEU A 68 -1.02 -1.53 8.35
C LEU A 68 -2.23 -2.25 8.93
N ASP A 69 -3.41 -1.71 8.68
CA ASP A 69 -4.67 -2.31 9.05
C ASP A 69 -5.30 -2.98 7.82
N PHE A 70 -5.75 -4.20 7.97
CA PHE A 70 -6.42 -4.92 6.90
C PHE A 70 -7.77 -5.48 7.36
N ASN A 71 -8.78 -5.14 6.58
CA ASN A 71 -10.14 -5.66 6.71
C ASN A 71 -10.74 -5.92 5.33
N GLY A 72 -10.95 -7.19 4.99
CA GLY A 72 -11.46 -7.60 3.68
C GLY A 72 -12.84 -7.08 3.29
N VAL A 73 -13.61 -6.52 4.24
CA VAL A 73 -14.90 -5.87 3.94
C VAL A 73 -14.81 -4.39 3.61
N GLN A 74 -13.61 -3.81 3.63
CA GLN A 74 -13.41 -2.42 3.20
C GLN A 74 -13.43 -2.28 1.67
N TYR A 75 -13.16 -3.35 0.96
CA TYR A 75 -13.08 -3.33 -0.49
C TYR A 75 -14.45 -3.13 -1.13
N HIS A 76 -14.62 -2.01 -1.83
CA HIS A 76 -15.89 -1.53 -2.41
C HIS A 76 -17.03 -1.39 -1.38
N SER A 77 -16.72 -1.15 -0.12
CA SER A 77 -17.72 -0.89 0.91
C SER A 77 -18.27 0.53 0.77
N TYR A 78 -19.58 0.68 0.90
CA TYR A 78 -20.22 2.00 1.03
C TYR A 78 -20.17 2.56 2.47
N LEU A 79 -19.76 1.74 3.45
CA LEU A 79 -19.64 2.13 4.85
C LEU A 79 -18.19 2.40 5.27
N ARG A 80 -17.21 1.86 4.52
CA ARG A 80 -15.79 1.88 4.87
C ARG A 80 -14.96 2.13 3.64
N SER A 81 -13.89 2.89 3.80
CA SER A 81 -12.94 3.16 2.74
C SER A 81 -11.52 2.84 3.18
N THR A 82 -10.64 2.69 2.21
CA THR A 82 -9.20 2.61 2.44
C THR A 82 -8.65 4.02 2.59
N HIS A 83 -7.80 4.23 3.58
CA HIS A 83 -7.14 5.50 3.83
C HIS A 83 -5.64 5.32 3.93
N THR A 84 -4.90 6.31 3.46
CA THR A 84 -3.46 6.43 3.62
C THR A 84 -3.16 7.71 4.40
N SER A 85 -2.42 7.58 5.51
CA SER A 85 -1.93 8.72 6.28
C SER A 85 -0.43 8.63 6.43
N VAL A 86 0.27 9.71 6.08
CA VAL A 86 1.73 9.83 6.22
C VAL A 86 2.02 11.06 7.06
N GLN A 87 2.80 10.90 8.12
CA GLN A 87 3.18 12.01 9.00
C GLN A 87 4.70 12.16 9.03
N GLY A 88 5.16 13.37 8.89
CA GLY A 88 6.58 13.73 8.92
C GLY A 88 6.81 15.03 9.69
N GLU A 89 8.08 15.37 9.89
CA GLU A 89 8.47 16.57 10.66
C GLU A 89 7.89 17.88 10.13
N ARG A 90 7.64 17.96 8.82
CA ARG A 90 7.20 19.21 8.16
C ARG A 90 5.77 19.16 7.63
N GLY A 91 5.03 18.10 7.92
CA GLY A 91 3.65 18.00 7.47
C GLY A 91 3.08 16.60 7.49
N GLU A 92 1.87 16.50 6.97
CA GLU A 92 1.13 15.26 6.82
C GLU A 92 0.48 15.17 5.44
N LEU A 93 0.34 13.97 4.95
CA LEU A 93 -0.52 13.61 3.84
C LEU A 93 -1.65 12.72 4.37
N PHE A 94 -2.89 13.07 4.08
CA PHE A 94 -4.05 12.23 4.32
C PHE A 94 -4.78 12.04 3.00
N ASP A 95 -4.72 10.82 2.47
CA ASP A 95 -5.16 10.47 1.13
C ASP A 95 -4.52 11.39 0.06
N ASP A 96 -5.27 12.35 -0.43
CA ASP A 96 -4.84 13.32 -1.43
C ASP A 96 -4.62 14.73 -0.87
N THR A 97 -4.83 14.93 0.43
CA THR A 97 -4.70 16.24 1.09
C THR A 97 -3.35 16.38 1.78
N LEU A 98 -2.50 17.24 1.24
CA LEU A 98 -1.21 17.58 1.82
C LEU A 98 -1.33 18.84 2.69
N ARG A 99 -0.93 18.73 3.96
CA ARG A 99 -0.70 19.87 4.87
C ARG A 99 0.77 19.88 5.25
N CYS A 100 1.47 20.94 4.92
CA CYS A 100 2.90 21.02 5.20
C CYS A 100 3.36 22.46 5.41
N LEU A 101 4.61 22.61 5.87
CA LEU A 101 5.31 23.89 5.86
C LEU A 101 5.95 24.11 4.49
N ASP A 102 5.78 25.28 3.91
CA ASP A 102 6.47 25.68 2.68
C ASP A 102 7.97 25.93 2.92
N ALA A 103 8.65 26.47 1.89
CA ALA A 103 10.09 26.74 1.96
C ALA A 103 10.47 27.84 2.97
N VAL A 104 9.52 28.74 3.31
CA VAL A 104 9.74 29.81 4.28
C VAL A 104 9.16 29.49 5.66
N GLY A 105 8.54 28.32 5.81
CA GLY A 105 8.01 27.81 7.08
C GLY A 105 6.55 28.17 7.32
N GLU A 106 5.83 28.68 6.33
CA GLU A 106 4.41 28.98 6.47
C GLU A 106 3.53 27.74 6.20
N PRO A 107 2.43 27.58 6.96
CA PRO A 107 1.52 26.47 6.75
C PRO A 107 0.79 26.56 5.41
N VAL A 108 0.81 25.48 4.64
CA VAL A 108 0.06 25.33 3.40
C VAL A 108 -0.80 24.08 3.43
N CYS A 109 -1.99 24.17 2.83
CA CYS A 109 -2.87 23.04 2.61
C CYS A 109 -3.23 22.99 1.13
N ARG A 110 -3.03 21.84 0.51
CA ARG A 110 -3.35 21.65 -0.91
C ARG A 110 -3.86 20.25 -1.18
N LEU A 111 -4.80 20.16 -2.11
CA LEU A 111 -5.23 18.90 -2.68
C LEU A 111 -4.22 18.48 -3.74
N LEU A 112 -3.71 17.27 -3.63
CA LEU A 112 -2.85 16.68 -4.64
C LEU A 112 -3.73 16.11 -5.75
N THR A 113 -3.55 16.61 -6.95
CA THR A 113 -4.19 16.03 -8.13
C THR A 113 -3.20 15.07 -8.79
N PRO A 114 -3.65 13.88 -9.22
CA PRO A 114 -2.80 12.99 -10.00
C PRO A 114 -2.20 13.73 -11.21
N LEU A 115 -0.95 13.42 -11.51
CA LEU A 115 -0.34 13.92 -12.75
C LEU A 115 -1.18 13.44 -13.94
N PRO A 116 -1.42 14.31 -14.93
CA PRO A 116 -2.14 13.91 -16.13
C PRO A 116 -1.41 12.74 -16.82
N ASP A 117 -2.08 11.59 -16.87
CA ASP A 117 -1.61 10.43 -17.62
C ASP A 117 -2.54 10.29 -18.85
N PRO A 118 -2.02 10.54 -20.08
CA PRO A 118 -2.84 10.46 -21.28
C PRO A 118 -3.44 9.08 -21.50
N LEU A 119 -2.75 8.01 -21.10
CA LEU A 119 -3.25 6.66 -21.21
C LEU A 119 -4.37 6.40 -20.20
N ALA A 120 -4.22 6.86 -18.96
CA ALA A 120 -5.29 6.76 -17.95
C ALA A 120 -6.55 7.53 -18.40
N ALA A 121 -6.38 8.70 -18.99
CA ALA A 121 -7.48 9.47 -19.56
C ALA A 121 -8.18 8.73 -20.72
N ALA A 122 -7.40 8.12 -21.62
CA ALA A 122 -7.92 7.33 -22.73
C ALA A 122 -8.64 6.05 -22.24
N ALA A 123 -8.10 5.38 -21.25
CA ALA A 123 -8.70 4.20 -20.61
C ALA A 123 -10.05 4.54 -19.96
N ALA A 124 -10.12 5.65 -19.23
CA ALA A 124 -11.37 6.15 -18.64
C ALA A 124 -12.42 6.48 -19.73
N GLN A 125 -12.01 7.11 -20.82
CA GLN A 125 -12.90 7.37 -21.98
C GLN A 125 -13.39 6.08 -22.65
N ALA A 126 -12.58 5.02 -22.63
CA ALA A 126 -12.95 3.70 -23.11
C ALA A 126 -13.85 2.92 -22.14
N GLY A 127 -14.17 3.49 -20.97
CA GLY A 127 -15.01 2.88 -19.96
C GLY A 127 -14.33 1.80 -19.11
N LEU A 128 -13.00 1.78 -19.08
CA LEU A 128 -12.24 0.88 -18.20
C LEU A 128 -12.40 1.33 -16.74
N ASN A 129 -12.53 0.36 -15.85
CA ASN A 129 -12.51 0.62 -14.41
C ASN A 129 -11.08 0.90 -13.92
N GLU A 130 -10.91 1.20 -12.62
CA GLU A 130 -9.60 1.56 -12.04
C GLU A 130 -8.57 0.44 -12.17
N ASP A 131 -8.94 -0.82 -11.90
CA ASP A 131 -8.05 -1.98 -12.01
C ASP A 131 -7.59 -2.19 -13.47
N GLU A 132 -8.55 -2.11 -14.42
CA GLU A 132 -8.28 -2.26 -15.86
C GLU A 132 -7.41 -1.11 -16.38
N THR A 133 -7.65 0.11 -15.91
CA THR A 133 -6.82 1.28 -16.22
C THR A 133 -5.39 1.11 -15.69
N ALA A 134 -5.23 0.65 -14.46
CA ALA A 134 -3.92 0.38 -13.87
C ALA A 134 -3.16 -0.70 -14.66
N ILE A 135 -3.84 -1.77 -15.07
CA ILE A 135 -3.26 -2.82 -15.91
C ILE A 135 -2.84 -2.26 -17.27
N ALA A 136 -3.67 -1.45 -17.93
CA ALA A 136 -3.35 -0.84 -19.22
C ALA A 136 -2.10 0.05 -19.12
N CYS A 137 -2.02 0.91 -18.10
CA CYS A 137 -0.85 1.75 -17.83
C CYS A 137 0.40 0.92 -17.52
N PHE A 138 0.25 -0.19 -16.79
CA PHE A 138 1.37 -1.09 -16.52
C PHE A 138 1.89 -1.75 -17.78
N LEU A 139 1.00 -2.26 -18.64
CA LEU A 139 1.37 -2.90 -19.91
C LEU A 139 2.08 -1.94 -20.87
N ASP A 140 1.63 -0.68 -20.95
CA ASP A 140 2.30 0.35 -21.74
C ASP A 140 3.73 0.61 -21.24
N ARG A 141 3.92 0.74 -19.94
CA ARG A 141 5.25 0.89 -19.33
C ARG A 141 6.13 -0.34 -19.58
N MET A 142 5.56 -1.55 -19.49
CA MET A 142 6.27 -2.79 -19.82
C MET A 142 6.71 -2.82 -21.29
N GLN A 143 5.88 -2.33 -22.21
CA GLN A 143 6.27 -2.20 -23.61
C GLN A 143 7.44 -1.22 -23.78
N GLY A 144 7.41 -0.09 -23.07
CA GLY A 144 8.52 0.86 -23.04
C GLY A 144 9.81 0.23 -22.50
N TYR A 145 9.73 -0.56 -21.43
CA TYR A 145 10.88 -1.30 -20.89
C TYR A 145 11.45 -2.30 -21.89
N LEU A 146 10.61 -3.08 -22.57
CA LEU A 146 11.04 -4.02 -23.61
C LEU A 146 11.70 -3.33 -24.82
N ALA A 147 11.40 -2.07 -25.05
CA ALA A 147 12.06 -1.22 -26.05
C ALA A 147 13.36 -0.58 -25.54
N GLY A 148 13.86 -0.96 -24.37
CA GLY A 148 15.10 -0.44 -23.78
C GLY A 148 14.92 0.77 -22.85
N GLY A 149 13.69 1.06 -22.44
CA GLY A 149 13.38 2.10 -21.43
C GLY A 149 13.66 1.66 -20.00
N ALA A 150 13.27 2.50 -19.04
CA ALA A 150 13.44 2.21 -17.62
C ALA A 150 12.59 1.03 -17.15
N GLU A 151 13.08 0.30 -16.17
CA GLU A 151 12.33 -0.76 -15.49
C GLU A 151 11.09 -0.17 -14.81
N VAL A 152 9.96 -0.85 -14.96
CA VAL A 152 8.67 -0.36 -14.43
C VAL A 152 8.64 -0.40 -12.91
N TYR A 153 9.10 -1.51 -12.34
CA TYR A 153 9.29 -1.72 -10.92
C TYR A 153 10.43 -2.72 -10.72
N PRO A 154 11.50 -2.34 -10.00
CA PRO A 154 12.66 -3.22 -9.83
C PRO A 154 12.29 -4.58 -9.24
N LEU A 155 12.77 -5.65 -9.83
CA LEU A 155 12.50 -7.01 -9.35
C LEU A 155 12.93 -7.19 -7.89
N ALA A 156 14.06 -6.58 -7.50
CA ALA A 156 14.54 -6.61 -6.12
C ALA A 156 13.54 -5.98 -5.15
N ASP A 157 12.89 -4.88 -5.54
CA ASP A 157 11.85 -4.23 -4.72
C ASP A 157 10.58 -5.07 -4.64
N ALA A 158 10.15 -5.66 -5.74
CA ALA A 158 9.00 -6.56 -5.76
C ALA A 158 9.22 -7.80 -4.87
N LEU A 159 10.44 -8.37 -4.90
CA LEU A 159 10.82 -9.50 -4.04
C LEU A 159 10.88 -9.08 -2.55
N GLN A 160 11.36 -7.88 -2.27
CA GLN A 160 11.38 -7.32 -0.91
C GLN A 160 9.96 -7.10 -0.37
N ASP A 161 9.05 -6.56 -1.16
CA ASP A 161 7.65 -6.38 -0.77
C ASP A 161 6.98 -7.73 -0.46
N ALA A 162 7.18 -8.72 -1.32
CA ALA A 162 6.65 -10.07 -1.13
C ALA A 162 7.25 -10.74 0.13
N TYR A 163 8.55 -10.59 0.36
CA TYR A 163 9.23 -11.11 1.54
C TYR A 163 8.69 -10.49 2.83
N LEU A 164 8.54 -9.18 2.88
CA LEU A 164 8.01 -8.50 4.05
C LEU A 164 6.53 -8.86 4.30
N ALA A 165 5.72 -9.02 3.25
CA ALA A 165 4.36 -9.51 3.39
C ALA A 165 4.31 -10.92 3.99
N LEU A 166 5.21 -11.83 3.58
CA LEU A 166 5.34 -13.15 4.19
C LEU A 166 5.84 -13.09 5.64
N LEU A 167 6.73 -12.14 5.95
CA LEU A 167 7.21 -11.93 7.31
C LEU A 167 6.08 -11.43 8.24
N MET A 168 5.19 -10.57 7.72
CA MET A 168 3.98 -10.14 8.43
C MET A 168 3.07 -11.33 8.79
N GLU A 169 2.82 -12.24 7.84
CA GLU A 169 2.03 -13.46 8.10
C GLU A 169 2.69 -14.35 9.15
N ARG A 170 4.02 -14.49 9.10
CA ARG A 170 4.77 -15.27 10.10
C ARG A 170 4.73 -14.63 11.48
N ALA A 171 4.90 -13.30 11.57
CA ALA A 171 4.81 -12.58 12.83
C ALA A 171 3.42 -12.71 13.46
N LEU A 172 2.37 -12.62 12.63
CA LEU A 172 0.99 -12.83 13.04
C LEU A 172 0.76 -14.24 13.58
N ALA A 173 1.20 -15.26 12.85
CA ALA A 173 1.04 -16.67 13.24
C ALA A 173 1.84 -17.01 14.51
N ALA A 174 3.03 -16.42 14.67
CA ALA A 174 3.88 -16.63 15.84
C ALA A 174 3.44 -15.83 17.06
N GLY A 175 2.64 -14.76 16.87
CA GLY A 175 2.24 -13.83 17.94
C GLY A 175 3.42 -13.10 18.60
N GLN A 176 4.51 -12.91 17.85
CA GLN A 176 5.74 -12.27 18.36
C GLN A 176 6.38 -11.38 17.31
N LEU A 177 7.30 -10.53 17.76
CA LEU A 177 8.13 -9.72 16.89
C LEU A 177 9.09 -10.63 16.10
N LEU A 178 9.17 -10.39 14.79
CA LEU A 178 10.16 -10.97 13.90
C LEU A 178 11.00 -9.87 13.26
N GLU A 179 12.26 -10.17 12.99
CA GLU A 179 13.17 -9.28 12.27
C GLU A 179 13.43 -9.83 10.85
N SER A 180 13.49 -8.93 9.88
CA SER A 180 13.88 -9.31 8.53
C SER A 180 15.37 -9.68 8.49
N THR A 181 15.72 -10.61 7.63
CA THR A 181 17.10 -10.99 7.37
C THR A 181 17.52 -10.53 5.98
N PRO A 182 18.81 -10.24 5.75
CA PRO A 182 19.31 -9.93 4.41
C PRO A 182 18.90 -11.01 3.41
N GLN A 183 18.48 -10.58 2.23
CA GLN A 183 18.03 -11.45 1.16
C GLN A 183 19.01 -11.37 -0.03
N PRO A 184 19.05 -12.36 -0.93
CA PRO A 184 19.98 -12.38 -2.06
C PRO A 184 19.83 -11.17 -3.02
N TRP A 185 18.68 -10.52 -3.04
CA TRP A 185 18.42 -9.32 -3.85
C TRP A 185 18.75 -8.01 -3.13
N ASN A 186 19.12 -8.06 -1.84
CA ASN A 186 19.63 -6.90 -1.12
C ASN A 186 21.08 -6.66 -1.59
N THR A 187 21.22 -6.07 -2.77
CA THR A 187 22.54 -5.61 -3.20
C THR A 187 22.94 -4.44 -2.30
N ALA A 188 24.07 -4.59 -1.59
CA ALA A 188 24.70 -3.43 -1.00
C ALA A 188 24.93 -2.43 -2.13
N GLU A 189 24.42 -1.20 -2.00
CA GLU A 189 24.88 -0.10 -2.82
C GLU A 189 26.38 0.04 -2.55
N GLU A 190 27.21 -0.29 -3.56
CA GLU A 190 28.64 -0.02 -3.54
C GLU A 190 28.91 1.48 -3.67
#